data_0edac13a077c7d417d72d0a502f0e154
#
_entry.id   0edac13a077c7d417d72d0a502f0e154
#
_cell.length_a   1.000
_cell.length_b   1.000
_cell.length_c   1.000
_cell.angle_alpha   90.00
_cell.angle_beta   90.00
_cell.angle_gamma   90.00
#
_symmetry.space_group_name_H-M   'P 1'
#
loop_
_entity.id
_entity.type
_entity.pdbx_description
1 polymer ?
#
loop_
_entity_poly.entity_id
_entity_poly.type
_entity_poly.pdbx_seq_one_letter_code
_entity_poly.pdbx_strand_id
1 'polypeptide(L)'
;MTISLEGGCRVSEMHEGDPLIAGTLRIWNRIGRATGAQAISLRIMEFAPGLSPGVRNHDCDEILYVLDLERDSRVDPGAQLLIDGRSHDISPEIGIYIRPGETFAVNNPGPGSIVMVSSQCPDPVRQPEFVEAVTSSTAEANVPLRVVGLADRPAQPTADRWYRVLIDDEVGSEQVTQFVGSIPPGRAPDHFHQYEEVLFILKGEGRMWAGETDTPIAPGSCIYLPKRQVHCVENTGAGELRLLGVFYPAGSPSVRYET
;
A
#
# COMPACT_ATOMS: atom_id res chain seq x y z
N MET A 1 7.91 14.96 8.79
CA MET A 1 7.08 16.20 8.79
C MET A 1 6.28 16.24 7.49
N THR A 2 4.95 16.34 7.59
CA THR A 2 4.09 16.37 6.40
C THR A 2 4.28 17.66 5.60
N ILE A 3 4.54 17.54 4.31
CA ILE A 3 4.72 18.64 3.37
C ILE A 3 3.50 18.68 2.45
N SER A 4 2.88 19.85 2.32
CA SER A 4 1.79 20.08 1.36
C SER A 4 2.34 20.77 0.12
N LEU A 5 2.03 20.21 -1.04
CA LEU A 5 2.36 20.74 -2.34
C LEU A 5 1.10 21.32 -3.01
N GLU A 6 1.27 21.90 -4.20
CA GLU A 6 0.19 22.49 -4.97
C GLU A 6 -0.95 21.50 -5.20
N GLY A 7 -2.19 22.03 -5.29
CA GLY A 7 -3.40 21.26 -5.56
C GLY A 7 -3.82 20.27 -4.48
N GLY A 8 -3.17 20.28 -3.31
CA GLY A 8 -3.48 19.40 -2.20
C GLY A 8 -2.71 18.08 -2.20
N CYS A 9 -1.70 17.91 -3.08
CA CYS A 9 -0.74 16.82 -2.97
C CYS A 9 -0.02 16.90 -1.63
N ARG A 10 0.25 15.75 -1.00
CA ARG A 10 0.92 15.65 0.31
C ARG A 10 1.96 14.58 0.33
N VAL A 11 3.07 14.88 0.99
CA VAL A 11 4.15 13.92 1.26
C VAL A 11 4.41 13.88 2.75
N SER A 12 4.49 12.68 3.33
CA SER A 12 4.77 12.46 4.74
C SER A 12 5.60 11.20 4.94
N GLU A 13 6.26 11.09 6.11
CA GLU A 13 7.06 9.92 6.46
C GLU A 13 6.18 8.81 7.07
N MET A 14 6.55 7.56 6.85
CA MET A 14 5.75 6.38 7.26
C MET A 14 5.44 6.32 8.76
N HIS A 15 6.35 6.73 9.65
CA HIS A 15 6.20 6.69 11.10
C HIS A 15 5.98 8.07 11.75
N GLU A 16 5.49 9.05 10.98
CA GLU A 16 5.23 10.37 11.53
C GLU A 16 3.99 10.36 12.45
N GLY A 17 4.11 10.93 13.64
CA GLY A 17 3.06 10.98 14.67
C GLY A 17 2.95 9.70 15.50
N ASP A 18 1.98 9.70 16.41
CA ASP A 18 1.76 8.58 17.31
C ASP A 18 0.91 7.49 16.63
N PRO A 19 1.28 6.20 16.77
CA PRO A 19 0.48 5.11 16.26
C PRO A 19 -0.74 4.82 17.15
N LEU A 20 -1.80 4.32 16.54
CA LEU A 20 -2.82 3.55 17.23
C LEU A 20 -2.22 2.19 17.62
N ILE A 21 -2.36 1.78 18.87
CA ILE A 21 -1.78 0.54 19.40
C ILE A 21 -2.89 -0.43 19.84
N ALA A 22 -2.81 -1.66 19.32
CA ALA A 22 -3.69 -2.75 19.71
C ALA A 22 -2.87 -4.07 19.83
N GLY A 23 -2.57 -4.49 21.06
CA GLY A 23 -1.72 -5.68 21.30
C GLY A 23 -0.36 -5.54 20.64
N THR A 24 -0.02 -6.48 19.73
CA THR A 24 1.22 -6.48 18.96
C THR A 24 1.17 -5.60 17.71
N LEU A 25 0.02 -5.00 17.40
CA LEU A 25 -0.20 -4.19 16.20
C LEU A 25 -0.07 -2.70 16.52
N ARG A 26 0.65 -1.97 15.66
CA ARG A 26 0.71 -0.51 15.61
C ARG A 26 0.28 -0.03 14.25
N ILE A 27 -0.52 1.05 14.19
CA ILE A 27 -1.04 1.61 12.94
C ILE A 27 -0.78 3.12 12.91
N TRP A 28 -0.09 3.59 11.89
CA TRP A 28 0.05 5.00 11.55
C TRP A 28 -0.88 5.34 10.40
N ASN A 29 -1.88 6.17 10.63
CA ASN A 29 -2.75 6.70 9.58
C ASN A 29 -2.03 7.85 8.86
N ARG A 30 -1.58 7.61 7.64
CA ARG A 30 -0.81 8.60 6.87
C ARG A 30 -1.67 9.46 5.96
N ILE A 31 -2.60 8.81 5.26
CA ILE A 31 -3.50 9.42 4.29
C ILE A 31 -4.91 8.91 4.56
N GLY A 32 -5.89 9.81 4.45
CA GLY A 32 -7.30 9.53 4.62
C GLY A 32 -8.10 10.83 4.70
N ARG A 33 -9.36 10.77 5.07
CA ARG A 33 -10.25 11.95 5.10
C ARG A 33 -9.72 13.07 6.00
N ALA A 34 -9.10 12.73 7.11
CA ALA A 34 -8.50 13.72 8.02
C ALA A 34 -7.33 14.49 7.38
N THR A 35 -6.73 13.96 6.32
CA THR A 35 -5.61 14.57 5.59
C THR A 35 -6.01 15.09 4.22
N GLY A 36 -7.29 15.03 3.85
CA GLY A 36 -7.84 15.62 2.62
C GLY A 36 -8.21 14.63 1.52
N ALA A 37 -7.85 13.34 1.65
CA ALA A 37 -8.32 12.31 0.73
C ALA A 37 -9.84 12.08 0.87
N GLN A 38 -10.50 11.75 -0.24
CA GLN A 38 -11.95 11.58 -0.27
C GLN A 38 -12.36 10.11 -0.34
N ALA A 39 -11.59 9.29 -1.05
CA ALA A 39 -11.97 7.93 -1.38
C ALA A 39 -10.88 6.88 -1.08
N ILE A 40 -9.68 7.28 -0.70
CA ILE A 40 -8.55 6.35 -0.49
C ILE A 40 -7.84 6.66 0.82
N SER A 41 -7.31 5.62 1.48
CA SER A 41 -6.41 5.80 2.63
C SER A 41 -5.06 5.14 2.38
N LEU A 42 -4.06 5.55 3.17
CA LEU A 42 -2.79 4.83 3.31
C LEU A 42 -2.41 4.79 4.78
N ARG A 43 -2.16 3.59 5.27
CA ARG A 43 -1.75 3.31 6.63
C ARG A 43 -0.48 2.47 6.62
N ILE A 44 0.34 2.64 7.64
CA ILE A 44 1.46 1.75 7.93
C ILE A 44 1.05 0.89 9.11
N MET A 45 1.15 -0.42 8.95
CA MET A 45 0.82 -1.42 9.96
C MET A 45 2.08 -2.19 10.34
N GLU A 46 2.45 -2.15 11.61
CA GLU A 46 3.59 -2.87 12.15
C GLU A 46 3.12 -3.95 13.11
N PHE A 47 3.47 -5.19 12.82
CA PHE A 47 3.12 -6.37 13.61
C PHE A 47 4.37 -6.88 14.34
N ALA A 48 4.46 -6.60 15.63
CA ALA A 48 5.50 -7.15 16.50
C ALA A 48 5.36 -8.67 16.63
N PRO A 49 6.41 -9.39 17.14
CA PRO A 49 6.35 -10.83 17.34
C PRO A 49 5.11 -11.31 18.12
N GLY A 50 4.53 -12.39 17.67
CA GLY A 50 3.34 -13.03 18.21
C GLY A 50 2.11 -12.91 17.30
N LEU A 51 0.97 -13.37 17.79
CA LEU A 51 -0.32 -13.25 17.11
C LEU A 51 -0.91 -11.87 17.37
N SER A 52 -1.25 -11.14 16.30
CA SER A 52 -1.93 -9.85 16.42
C SER A 52 -3.41 -10.02 16.77
N PRO A 53 -4.08 -8.98 17.31
CA PRO A 53 -5.54 -8.97 17.30
C PRO A 53 -6.06 -9.08 15.87
N GLY A 54 -7.29 -9.57 15.72
CA GLY A 54 -8.01 -9.53 14.46
C GLY A 54 -8.39 -8.09 14.12
N VAL A 55 -8.17 -7.70 12.88
CA VAL A 55 -8.63 -6.42 12.32
C VAL A 55 -9.83 -6.72 11.44
N ARG A 56 -11.00 -6.20 11.80
CA ARG A 56 -12.21 -6.38 11.00
C ARG A 56 -12.30 -5.28 9.95
N ASN A 57 -12.37 -5.72 8.69
CA ASN A 57 -12.65 -4.85 7.57
C ASN A 57 -14.17 -4.75 7.37
N HIS A 58 -14.74 -3.54 7.39
CA HIS A 58 -16.19 -3.37 7.31
C HIS A 58 -16.69 -3.23 5.87
N ASP A 59 -16.72 -2.03 5.35
CA ASP A 59 -17.45 -1.69 4.13
C ASP A 59 -16.53 -1.23 3.01
N CYS A 60 -15.28 -1.68 3.00
CA CYS A 60 -14.27 -1.28 2.01
C CYS A 60 -13.41 -2.46 1.57
N ASP A 61 -12.85 -2.35 0.39
CA ASP A 61 -11.72 -3.19 -0.01
C ASP A 61 -10.48 -2.73 0.76
N GLU A 62 -9.72 -3.66 1.32
CA GLU A 62 -8.44 -3.39 1.95
C GLU A 62 -7.33 -4.14 1.23
N ILE A 63 -6.34 -3.39 0.79
CA ILE A 63 -5.20 -3.90 0.04
C ILE A 63 -3.95 -3.73 0.90
N LEU A 64 -3.24 -4.84 1.15
CA LEU A 64 -2.00 -4.84 1.92
C LEU A 64 -0.81 -5.10 1.01
N TYR A 65 0.35 -4.56 1.38
CA TYR A 65 1.64 -4.88 0.76
C TYR A 65 2.68 -5.11 1.84
N VAL A 66 3.36 -6.25 1.82
CA VAL A 66 4.41 -6.59 2.80
C VAL A 66 5.73 -5.96 2.36
N LEU A 67 6.26 -5.06 3.19
CA LEU A 67 7.51 -4.38 2.90
C LEU A 67 8.72 -5.30 3.05
N ASP A 68 9.70 -5.10 2.18
CA ASP A 68 11.05 -5.62 2.34
C ASP A 68 11.93 -4.54 2.97
N LEU A 69 12.14 -4.61 4.28
CA LEU A 69 12.97 -3.67 5.01
C LEU A 69 14.32 -4.32 5.34
N GLU A 70 15.34 -3.99 4.58
CA GLU A 70 16.66 -4.66 4.54
C GLU A 70 17.41 -4.83 5.87
N ARG A 71 17.00 -4.19 6.98
CA ARG A 71 17.80 -4.15 8.22
C ARG A 71 17.18 -4.75 9.47
N ASP A 72 15.89 -4.59 9.73
CA ASP A 72 15.31 -4.96 11.03
C ASP A 72 13.99 -5.75 10.95
N SER A 73 13.45 -5.95 9.78
CA SER A 73 12.17 -6.66 9.58
C SER A 73 12.28 -7.70 8.47
N ARG A 74 13.04 -8.76 8.72
CA ARG A 74 12.91 -9.95 7.88
C ARG A 74 11.62 -10.64 8.25
N VAL A 75 10.76 -10.85 7.26
CA VAL A 75 9.64 -11.77 7.41
C VAL A 75 10.24 -13.17 7.58
N ASP A 76 10.15 -13.71 8.78
CA ASP A 76 10.70 -15.04 9.07
C ASP A 76 9.88 -16.12 8.35
N PRO A 77 10.53 -17.23 7.95
CA PRO A 77 9.82 -18.40 7.46
C PRO A 77 8.76 -18.86 8.47
N GLY A 78 7.52 -19.01 8.01
CA GLY A 78 6.39 -19.39 8.85
C GLY A 78 5.55 -18.21 9.35
N ALA A 79 5.85 -16.98 8.94
CA ALA A 79 4.94 -15.86 9.13
C ALA A 79 3.66 -16.07 8.31
N GLN A 80 2.51 -15.80 8.92
CA GLN A 80 1.22 -16.10 8.33
C GLN A 80 0.25 -14.94 8.48
N LEU A 81 -0.53 -14.72 7.44
CA LEU A 81 -1.73 -13.92 7.47
C LEU A 81 -2.94 -14.85 7.62
N LEU A 82 -3.78 -14.59 8.59
CA LEU A 82 -5.04 -15.30 8.82
C LEU A 82 -6.17 -14.43 8.27
N ILE A 83 -6.94 -14.93 7.30
CA ILE A 83 -8.16 -14.28 6.81
C ILE A 83 -9.34 -15.16 7.17
N ASP A 84 -10.22 -14.68 8.05
CA ASP A 84 -11.33 -15.46 8.64
C ASP A 84 -10.87 -16.87 9.10
N GLY A 85 -9.70 -16.92 9.76
CA GLY A 85 -9.08 -18.14 10.29
C GLY A 85 -8.37 -19.02 9.27
N ARG A 86 -8.33 -18.63 8.01
CA ARG A 86 -7.58 -19.31 6.97
C ARG A 86 -6.17 -18.75 6.88
N SER A 87 -5.18 -19.61 6.97
CA SER A 87 -3.77 -19.25 6.92
C SER A 87 -3.27 -19.09 5.50
N HIS A 88 -2.50 -18.02 5.27
CA HIS A 88 -1.74 -17.74 4.07
C HIS A 88 -0.30 -17.42 4.46
N ASP A 89 0.66 -18.12 3.88
CA ASP A 89 2.07 -17.78 4.08
C ASP A 89 2.37 -16.41 3.48
N ILE A 90 3.14 -15.61 4.21
CA ILE A 90 3.53 -14.27 3.78
C ILE A 90 5.05 -14.14 3.71
N SER A 91 5.49 -13.34 2.75
CA SER A 91 6.88 -12.98 2.53
C SER A 91 6.97 -11.51 2.07
N PRO A 92 8.15 -10.90 2.02
CA PRO A 92 8.31 -9.59 1.42
C PRO A 92 7.82 -9.53 -0.03
N GLU A 93 7.46 -8.34 -0.47
CA GLU A 93 7.02 -8.03 -1.84
C GLU A 93 5.77 -8.80 -2.29
N ILE A 94 4.82 -9.05 -1.38
CA ILE A 94 3.51 -9.59 -1.73
C ILE A 94 2.41 -8.57 -1.56
N GLY A 95 1.45 -8.58 -2.49
CA GLY A 95 0.15 -7.92 -2.38
C GLY A 95 -0.89 -8.86 -1.79
N ILE A 96 -1.79 -8.33 -0.98
CA ILE A 96 -2.85 -9.10 -0.30
C ILE A 96 -4.17 -8.35 -0.44
N TYR A 97 -5.24 -9.09 -0.72
CA TYR A 97 -6.59 -8.55 -0.83
C TYR A 97 -7.50 -9.06 0.30
N ILE A 98 -8.04 -8.13 1.08
CA ILE A 98 -9.04 -8.37 2.14
C ILE A 98 -10.37 -7.77 1.67
N ARG A 99 -11.41 -8.59 1.60
CA ARG A 99 -12.75 -8.15 1.17
C ARG A 99 -13.48 -7.40 2.27
N PRO A 100 -14.50 -6.61 1.90
CA PRO A 100 -15.44 -6.08 2.87
C PRO A 100 -16.01 -7.16 3.78
N GLY A 101 -16.03 -6.91 5.09
CA GLY A 101 -16.57 -7.82 6.11
C GLY A 101 -15.61 -8.88 6.63
N GLU A 102 -14.49 -9.14 5.96
CA GLU A 102 -13.49 -10.12 6.43
C GLU A 102 -12.68 -9.59 7.61
N THR A 103 -12.19 -10.51 8.42
CA THR A 103 -11.27 -10.23 9.54
C THR A 103 -9.91 -10.83 9.24
N PHE A 104 -8.85 -10.05 9.40
CA PHE A 104 -7.50 -10.57 9.25
C PHE A 104 -6.65 -10.39 10.51
N ALA A 105 -5.68 -11.25 10.70
CA ALA A 105 -4.67 -11.17 11.75
C ALA A 105 -3.32 -11.66 11.20
N VAL A 106 -2.23 -11.22 11.80
CA VAL A 106 -0.87 -11.68 11.44
C VAL A 106 -0.29 -12.49 12.60
N ASN A 107 0.16 -13.69 12.29
CA ASN A 107 1.00 -14.49 13.18
C ASN A 107 2.46 -14.29 12.76
N ASN A 108 3.18 -13.53 13.56
CA ASN A 108 4.60 -13.25 13.37
C ASN A 108 5.45 -14.11 14.32
N PRO A 109 6.09 -15.18 13.85
CA PRO A 109 6.95 -16.02 14.68
C PRO A 109 8.27 -15.34 15.05
N GLY A 110 8.61 -14.27 14.44
CA GLY A 110 9.69 -13.39 14.43
C GLY A 110 10.79 -13.41 15.12
N PRO A 111 11.97 -12.76 15.19
CA PRO A 111 12.12 -11.76 16.26
C PRO A 111 11.84 -10.30 15.83
N GLY A 112 11.80 -10.01 14.55
CA GLY A 112 11.56 -8.66 14.04
C GLY A 112 10.07 -8.36 13.81
N SER A 113 9.74 -7.09 13.58
CA SER A 113 8.39 -6.70 13.19
C SER A 113 8.15 -6.94 11.70
N ILE A 114 6.93 -7.35 11.33
CA ILE A 114 6.45 -7.36 9.96
C ILE A 114 5.78 -6.01 9.70
N VAL A 115 6.17 -5.32 8.63
CA VAL A 115 5.61 -4.02 8.27
C VAL A 115 4.87 -4.12 6.96
N MET A 116 3.65 -3.59 6.94
CA MET A 116 2.78 -3.59 5.76
C MET A 116 2.29 -2.17 5.47
N VAL A 117 2.18 -1.85 4.18
CA VAL A 117 1.38 -0.72 3.70
C VAL A 117 -0.05 -1.21 3.50
N SER A 118 -1.02 -0.53 4.07
CA SER A 118 -2.45 -0.80 3.90
C SER A 118 -3.13 0.37 3.23
N SER A 119 -4.01 0.08 2.26
CA SER A 119 -4.90 1.06 1.65
C SER A 119 -6.33 0.56 1.71
N GLN A 120 -7.25 1.42 2.14
CA GLN A 120 -8.69 1.12 2.19
C GLN A 120 -9.44 1.97 1.18
N CYS A 121 -10.33 1.37 0.42
CA CYS A 121 -11.08 1.97 -0.67
C CYS A 121 -12.53 1.45 -0.72
N PRO A 122 -13.54 2.32 -0.59
CA PRO A 122 -13.41 3.73 -0.18
C PRO A 122 -12.85 3.83 1.24
N ASP A 123 -12.21 4.97 1.56
CA ASP A 123 -11.71 5.22 2.92
C ASP A 123 -12.87 5.15 3.93
N PRO A 124 -12.86 4.17 4.86
CA PRO A 124 -13.91 4.05 5.87
C PRO A 124 -13.81 5.20 6.86
N VAL A 125 -14.93 5.81 7.19
CA VAL A 125 -14.99 6.88 8.21
C VAL A 125 -14.73 6.33 9.62
N ARG A 126 -14.81 5.01 9.77
CA ARG A 126 -14.73 4.32 11.07
C ARG A 126 -13.28 4.01 11.44
N GLN A 127 -13.01 4.05 12.73
CA GLN A 127 -11.77 3.50 13.27
C GLN A 127 -11.75 1.97 13.07
N PRO A 128 -10.56 1.35 12.94
CA PRO A 128 -10.44 -0.10 12.89
C PRO A 128 -11.12 -0.75 14.10
N GLU A 129 -11.89 -1.81 13.86
CA GLU A 129 -12.43 -2.65 14.93
C GLU A 129 -11.44 -3.78 15.20
N PHE A 130 -11.01 -3.89 16.46
CA PHE A 130 -10.14 -4.96 16.90
C PHE A 130 -10.98 -6.03 17.60
N VAL A 131 -10.80 -7.26 17.16
CA VAL A 131 -11.48 -8.44 17.68
C VAL A 131 -10.46 -9.52 18.05
N GLU A 132 -10.93 -10.61 18.68
CA GLU A 132 -10.07 -11.78 18.85
C GLU A 132 -9.69 -12.36 17.48
N ALA A 133 -8.42 -12.77 17.34
CA ALA A 133 -7.96 -13.36 16.09
C ALA A 133 -8.64 -14.71 15.83
N VAL A 134 -9.22 -14.86 14.64
CA VAL A 134 -9.78 -16.12 14.19
C VAL A 134 -8.64 -17.00 13.70
N THR A 135 -8.36 -18.11 14.39
CA THR A 135 -7.20 -18.98 14.13
C THR A 135 -7.54 -20.29 13.40
N SER A 136 -8.83 -20.55 13.17
CA SER A 136 -9.29 -21.73 12.43
C SER A 136 -10.47 -21.39 11.55
N SER A 137 -10.47 -21.92 10.33
CA SER A 137 -11.57 -21.78 9.39
C SER A 137 -12.26 -23.10 9.14
N THR A 138 -13.58 -23.10 9.10
CA THR A 138 -14.42 -24.26 8.67
C THR A 138 -14.78 -24.18 7.19
N ALA A 139 -14.29 -23.18 6.46
CA ALA A 139 -14.67 -22.94 5.07
C ALA A 139 -14.01 -23.94 4.09
N GLU A 140 -14.73 -24.25 3.01
CA GLU A 140 -14.35 -25.21 1.97
C GLU A 140 -13.06 -24.88 1.21
N ALA A 141 -12.48 -25.90 0.55
CA ALA A 141 -11.17 -25.88 -0.07
C ALA A 141 -10.99 -24.94 -1.29
N ASN A 142 -12.08 -24.42 -1.87
CA ASN A 142 -11.99 -23.60 -3.08
C ASN A 142 -11.83 -22.11 -2.71
N VAL A 143 -10.58 -21.68 -2.58
CA VAL A 143 -10.24 -20.32 -2.12
C VAL A 143 -9.84 -19.48 -3.32
N PRO A 144 -10.47 -18.31 -3.50
CA PRO A 144 -9.95 -17.31 -4.42
C PRO A 144 -8.52 -16.91 -4.06
N LEU A 145 -7.73 -16.59 -5.07
CA LEU A 145 -6.39 -16.04 -4.87
C LEU A 145 -6.49 -14.78 -4.00
N ARG A 146 -5.68 -14.70 -2.94
CA ARG A 146 -5.70 -13.59 -1.98
C ARG A 146 -4.34 -12.93 -1.81
N VAL A 147 -3.31 -13.68 -2.09
CA VAL A 147 -1.91 -13.32 -1.88
C VAL A 147 -1.18 -13.49 -3.20
N VAL A 148 -0.50 -12.45 -3.64
CA VAL A 148 0.17 -12.39 -4.94
C VAL A 148 1.59 -11.88 -4.76
N GLY A 149 2.57 -12.69 -5.16
CA GLY A 149 3.97 -12.28 -5.16
C GLY A 149 4.30 -11.31 -6.31
N LEU A 150 5.12 -10.30 -6.04
CA LEU A 150 5.58 -9.38 -7.08
C LEU A 150 6.32 -10.13 -8.21
N ALA A 151 7.09 -11.16 -7.86
CA ALA A 151 7.81 -11.98 -8.83
C ALA A 151 6.89 -12.80 -9.75
N ASP A 152 5.66 -13.11 -9.31
CA ASP A 152 4.69 -13.92 -10.05
C ASP A 152 3.92 -13.11 -11.10
N ARG A 153 4.05 -11.79 -11.08
CA ARG A 153 3.37 -10.90 -12.02
C ARG A 153 4.30 -10.46 -13.15
N PRO A 154 3.82 -10.45 -14.42
CA PRO A 154 4.62 -9.99 -15.54
C PRO A 154 4.90 -8.49 -15.44
N ALA A 155 6.14 -8.09 -15.75
CA ALA A 155 6.45 -6.68 -15.91
C ALA A 155 5.82 -6.16 -17.21
N GLN A 156 5.06 -5.10 -17.11
CA GLN A 156 4.42 -4.42 -18.23
C GLN A 156 5.24 -3.15 -18.56
N PRO A 157 5.79 -3.03 -19.77
CA PRO A 157 6.55 -1.84 -20.14
C PRO A 157 5.61 -0.65 -20.41
N THR A 158 6.05 0.53 -20.02
CA THR A 158 5.40 1.79 -20.36
C THR A 158 6.46 2.87 -20.56
N ALA A 159 6.72 3.24 -21.81
CA ALA A 159 7.84 4.08 -22.23
C ALA A 159 9.20 3.49 -21.77
N ASP A 160 9.94 4.22 -20.93
CA ASP A 160 11.27 3.83 -20.41
C ASP A 160 11.22 3.09 -19.07
N ARG A 161 10.04 2.76 -18.58
CA ARG A 161 9.76 2.21 -17.23
C ARG A 161 8.90 0.96 -17.31
N TRP A 162 8.66 0.32 -16.16
CA TRP A 162 7.77 -0.82 -16.06
C TRP A 162 6.91 -0.73 -14.81
N TYR A 163 5.81 -1.47 -14.83
CA TYR A 163 5.00 -1.75 -13.64
C TYR A 163 4.54 -3.21 -13.62
N ARG A 164 4.17 -3.68 -12.43
CA ARG A 164 3.54 -4.99 -12.21
C ARG A 164 2.29 -4.78 -11.37
N VAL A 165 1.16 -5.26 -11.86
CA VAL A 165 -0.11 -5.20 -11.12
C VAL A 165 -0.17 -6.40 -10.17
N LEU A 166 -0.35 -6.12 -8.89
CA LEU A 166 -0.49 -7.15 -7.85
C LEU A 166 -1.94 -7.49 -7.59
N ILE A 167 -2.77 -6.47 -7.36
CA ILE A 167 -4.18 -6.61 -7.01
C ILE A 167 -5.02 -5.88 -8.05
N ASP A 168 -5.95 -6.61 -8.64
CA ASP A 168 -6.93 -6.18 -9.63
C ASP A 168 -8.11 -7.17 -9.65
N ASP A 169 -8.91 -7.18 -10.73
CA ASP A 169 -10.05 -8.06 -10.92
C ASP A 169 -9.68 -9.55 -11.02
N GLU A 170 -8.46 -9.90 -11.46
CA GLU A 170 -7.97 -11.28 -11.44
C GLU A 170 -7.89 -11.86 -10.02
N VAL A 171 -7.69 -11.00 -9.01
CA VAL A 171 -7.67 -11.35 -7.58
C VAL A 171 -9.04 -11.15 -6.94
N GLY A 172 -10.02 -10.66 -7.71
CA GLY A 172 -11.38 -10.36 -7.28
C GLY A 172 -11.55 -8.95 -6.69
N SER A 173 -10.57 -8.05 -6.85
CA SER A 173 -10.68 -6.63 -6.51
C SER A 173 -11.19 -5.86 -7.73
N GLU A 174 -12.51 -5.64 -7.79
CA GLU A 174 -13.15 -4.96 -8.93
C GLU A 174 -13.02 -3.43 -8.85
N GLN A 175 -12.72 -2.88 -7.69
CA GLN A 175 -12.74 -1.44 -7.46
C GLN A 175 -11.37 -0.81 -7.21
N VAL A 176 -10.34 -1.60 -6.90
CA VAL A 176 -9.02 -1.10 -6.50
C VAL A 176 -7.94 -1.78 -7.31
N THR A 177 -6.95 -1.01 -7.74
CA THR A 177 -5.72 -1.54 -8.35
C THR A 177 -4.53 -1.22 -7.47
N GLN A 178 -3.71 -2.25 -7.19
CA GLN A 178 -2.39 -2.11 -6.55
C GLN A 178 -1.31 -2.53 -7.54
N PHE A 179 -0.27 -1.73 -7.64
CA PHE A 179 0.87 -2.02 -8.52
C PHE A 179 2.19 -1.59 -7.90
N VAL A 180 3.28 -2.20 -8.38
CA VAL A 180 4.64 -1.71 -8.15
C VAL A 180 5.17 -1.17 -9.46
N GLY A 181 5.65 0.06 -9.43
CA GLY A 181 6.29 0.73 -10.57
C GLY A 181 7.77 0.95 -10.36
N SER A 182 8.53 0.97 -11.45
CA SER A 182 9.96 1.30 -11.46
C SER A 182 10.22 2.44 -12.43
N ILE A 183 10.93 3.46 -11.95
CA ILE A 183 11.27 4.68 -12.67
C ILE A 183 12.79 4.76 -12.82
N PRO A 184 13.33 4.79 -14.05
CA PRO A 184 14.75 5.00 -14.27
C PRO A 184 15.17 6.44 -13.87
N PRO A 185 16.48 6.72 -13.77
CA PRO A 185 16.95 8.08 -13.52
C PRO A 185 16.37 9.10 -14.49
N GLY A 186 15.86 10.21 -13.96
CA GLY A 186 15.25 11.29 -14.73
C GLY A 186 13.84 11.64 -14.27
N ARG A 187 13.30 12.72 -14.84
CA ARG A 187 11.96 13.24 -14.56
C ARG A 187 10.92 12.60 -15.48
N ALA A 188 9.84 12.08 -14.91
CA ALA A 188 8.68 11.62 -15.67
C ALA A 188 7.97 12.82 -16.35
N PRO A 189 7.28 12.61 -17.48
CA PRO A 189 6.37 13.63 -18.00
C PRO A 189 5.28 14.00 -16.99
N ASP A 190 4.93 15.29 -16.97
CA ASP A 190 3.81 15.78 -16.18
C ASP A 190 2.51 15.17 -16.72
N HIS A 191 1.67 14.70 -15.79
CA HIS A 191 0.37 14.09 -16.11
C HIS A 191 -0.58 14.22 -14.93
N PHE A 192 -1.83 13.83 -15.12
CA PHE A 192 -2.82 13.76 -14.06
C PHE A 192 -3.71 12.52 -14.20
N HIS A 193 -4.44 12.20 -13.16
CA HIS A 193 -5.42 11.11 -13.14
C HIS A 193 -6.82 11.62 -12.82
N GLN A 194 -7.84 10.91 -13.28
CA GLN A 194 -9.25 11.20 -12.95
C GLN A 194 -9.69 10.59 -11.61
N TYR A 195 -8.81 9.91 -10.93
CA TYR A 195 -9.00 9.22 -9.64
C TYR A 195 -8.01 9.75 -8.59
N GLU A 196 -8.22 9.36 -7.34
CA GLU A 196 -7.24 9.54 -6.28
C GLU A 196 -6.23 8.40 -6.27
N GLU A 197 -4.99 8.73 -5.98
CA GLU A 197 -3.91 7.77 -5.88
C GLU A 197 -3.09 8.00 -4.63
N VAL A 198 -2.61 6.92 -4.03
CA VAL A 198 -1.58 6.96 -3.01
C VAL A 198 -0.35 6.22 -3.48
N LEU A 199 0.83 6.79 -3.20
CA LEU A 199 2.11 6.18 -3.50
C LEU A 199 2.90 5.98 -2.21
N PHE A 200 3.68 4.90 -2.19
CA PHE A 200 4.67 4.64 -1.15
C PHE A 200 6.01 4.36 -1.82
N ILE A 201 7.05 5.06 -1.42
CA ILE A 201 8.39 4.86 -2.00
C ILE A 201 9.05 3.65 -1.33
N LEU A 202 9.31 2.63 -2.15
CA LEU A 202 9.92 1.37 -1.71
C LEU A 202 11.45 1.42 -1.74
N LYS A 203 12.02 2.08 -2.77
CA LYS A 203 13.47 2.11 -3.02
C LYS A 203 13.85 3.33 -3.84
N GLY A 204 15.10 3.80 -3.68
CA GLY A 204 15.64 4.91 -4.45
C GLY A 204 15.31 6.27 -3.84
N GLU A 205 15.83 7.32 -4.45
CA GLU A 205 15.66 8.72 -4.03
C GLU A 205 15.16 9.55 -5.20
N GLY A 206 14.32 10.54 -4.90
CA GLY A 206 13.75 11.36 -5.95
C GLY A 206 13.08 12.62 -5.44
N ARG A 207 12.26 13.19 -6.29
CA ARG A 207 11.39 14.34 -5.98
C ARG A 207 9.97 14.06 -6.43
N MET A 208 9.02 14.44 -5.60
CA MET A 208 7.61 14.51 -5.95
C MET A 208 7.30 15.93 -6.41
N TRP A 209 6.86 16.08 -7.64
CA TRP A 209 6.41 17.34 -8.23
C TRP A 209 4.89 17.39 -8.27
N ALA A 210 4.31 18.52 -7.89
CA ALA A 210 2.89 18.83 -8.03
C ALA A 210 2.75 20.29 -8.49
N GLY A 211 2.38 20.49 -9.76
CA GLY A 211 2.43 21.81 -10.39
C GLY A 211 3.85 22.38 -10.34
N GLU A 212 3.98 23.59 -9.81
CA GLU A 212 5.27 24.30 -9.68
C GLU A 212 6.02 23.99 -8.38
N THR A 213 5.44 23.15 -7.50
CA THR A 213 6.03 22.82 -6.19
C THR A 213 6.57 21.39 -6.16
N ASP A 214 7.61 21.17 -5.39
CA ASP A 214 8.21 19.86 -5.23
C ASP A 214 8.80 19.63 -3.84
N THR A 215 9.07 18.36 -3.52
CA THR A 215 9.75 17.95 -2.29
C THR A 215 10.56 16.67 -2.50
N PRO A 216 11.68 16.47 -1.78
CA PRO A 216 12.41 15.21 -1.80
C PRO A 216 11.54 14.05 -1.32
N ILE A 217 11.76 12.87 -1.91
CA ILE A 217 11.17 11.59 -1.52
C ILE A 217 12.25 10.51 -1.41
N ALA A 218 12.05 9.59 -0.49
CA ALA A 218 12.95 8.48 -0.20
C ALA A 218 12.13 7.27 0.28
N PRO A 219 12.74 6.09 0.49
CA PRO A 219 12.04 4.93 1.05
C PRO A 219 11.30 5.27 2.35
N GLY A 220 10.01 4.94 2.41
CA GLY A 220 9.12 5.30 3.51
C GLY A 220 8.30 6.58 3.29
N SER A 221 8.51 7.31 2.20
CA SER A 221 7.66 8.46 1.86
C SER A 221 6.28 7.99 1.42
N CYS A 222 5.24 8.52 2.07
CA CYS A 222 3.82 8.32 1.79
C CYS A 222 3.28 9.54 1.05
N ILE A 223 2.71 9.36 -0.14
CA ILE A 223 2.30 10.43 -1.04
C ILE A 223 0.81 10.30 -1.35
N TYR A 224 0.08 11.39 -1.26
CA TYR A 224 -1.30 11.51 -1.68
C TYR A 224 -1.42 12.38 -2.93
N LEU A 225 -2.11 11.88 -3.93
CA LEU A 225 -2.38 12.54 -5.21
C LEU A 225 -3.89 12.72 -5.38
N PRO A 226 -4.39 13.97 -5.28
CA PRO A 226 -5.78 14.29 -5.58
C PRO A 226 -6.12 14.09 -7.07
N LYS A 227 -7.41 13.88 -7.34
CA LYS A 227 -7.92 13.86 -8.72
C LYS A 227 -7.52 15.12 -9.47
N ARG A 228 -7.09 14.96 -10.72
CA ARG A 228 -6.73 16.04 -11.66
C ARG A 228 -5.54 16.90 -11.23
N GLN A 229 -4.82 16.53 -10.18
CA GLN A 229 -3.59 17.22 -9.83
C GLN A 229 -2.49 16.84 -10.82
N VAL A 230 -1.97 17.84 -11.52
CA VAL A 230 -0.79 17.66 -12.39
C VAL A 230 0.40 17.34 -11.53
N HIS A 231 1.07 16.25 -11.82
CA HIS A 231 2.18 15.75 -11.04
C HIS A 231 3.16 14.91 -11.85
N CYS A 232 4.34 14.70 -11.29
CA CYS A 232 5.26 13.66 -11.73
C CYS A 232 6.23 13.26 -10.63
N VAL A 233 6.81 12.09 -10.77
CA VAL A 233 7.92 11.60 -9.93
C VAL A 233 9.22 11.72 -10.73
N GLU A 234 10.21 12.35 -10.13
CA GLU A 234 11.58 12.43 -10.65
C GLU A 234 12.45 11.49 -9.83
N ASN A 235 13.17 10.62 -10.51
CA ASN A 235 14.24 9.82 -9.92
C ASN A 235 15.56 10.60 -10.02
N THR A 236 16.07 11.06 -8.89
CA THR A 236 17.33 11.82 -8.81
C THR A 236 18.54 10.93 -8.47
N GLY A 237 18.30 9.65 -8.19
CA GLY A 237 19.34 8.67 -7.92
C GLY A 237 19.99 8.11 -9.19
N ALA A 238 21.05 7.32 -9.01
CA ALA A 238 21.75 6.64 -10.10
C ALA A 238 21.11 5.28 -10.49
N GLY A 239 20.30 4.70 -9.61
CA GLY A 239 19.59 3.43 -9.81
C GLY A 239 18.10 3.63 -10.05
N GLU A 240 17.34 2.53 -10.06
CA GLU A 240 15.88 2.61 -10.15
C GLU A 240 15.25 3.21 -8.88
N LEU A 241 14.20 4.00 -9.06
CA LEU A 241 13.26 4.35 -8.00
C LEU A 241 12.06 3.44 -8.12
N ARG A 242 11.75 2.70 -7.05
CA ARG A 242 10.57 1.84 -6.97
C ARG A 242 9.51 2.47 -6.10
N LEU A 243 8.27 2.38 -6.54
CA LEU A 243 7.10 2.81 -5.78
C LEU A 243 6.01 1.75 -5.79
N LEU A 244 5.27 1.68 -4.69
CA LEU A 244 3.97 1.03 -4.61
C LEU A 244 2.91 2.09 -4.91
N GLY A 245 1.98 1.80 -5.81
CA GLY A 245 0.84 2.66 -6.09
C GLY A 245 -0.48 1.92 -5.82
N VAL A 246 -1.45 2.63 -5.26
CA VAL A 246 -2.83 2.16 -5.11
C VAL A 246 -3.76 3.27 -5.53
N PHE A 247 -4.74 2.95 -6.36
CA PHE A 247 -5.73 3.91 -6.81
C PHE A 247 -7.15 3.34 -6.89
N TYR A 248 -8.12 4.23 -6.76
CA TYR A 248 -9.55 3.96 -6.72
C TYR A 248 -10.32 5.03 -7.54
N PRO A 249 -11.22 4.64 -8.46
CA PRO A 249 -11.57 3.27 -8.85
C PRO A 249 -10.48 2.54 -9.63
N ALA A 250 -10.62 1.21 -9.79
CA ALA A 250 -9.69 0.35 -10.50
C ALA A 250 -9.49 0.76 -11.97
N GLY A 251 -8.32 0.44 -12.51
CA GLY A 251 -7.96 0.73 -13.88
C GLY A 251 -6.52 0.28 -14.20
N SER A 252 -5.94 0.84 -15.26
CA SER A 252 -4.56 0.55 -15.64
C SER A 252 -3.60 1.66 -15.21
N PRO A 253 -2.45 1.31 -14.59
CA PRO A 253 -1.42 2.29 -14.23
C PRO A 253 -0.81 3.06 -15.42
N SER A 254 -1.00 2.55 -16.65
CA SER A 254 -0.51 3.20 -17.86
C SER A 254 -1.40 4.33 -18.39
N VAL A 255 -2.62 4.46 -17.87
CA VAL A 255 -3.54 5.53 -18.32
C VAL A 255 -3.08 6.87 -17.76
N ARG A 256 -2.81 7.80 -18.65
CA ARG A 256 -2.38 9.18 -18.35
C ARG A 256 -3.24 10.14 -19.11
N TYR A 257 -3.50 11.27 -18.50
CA TYR A 257 -4.12 12.40 -19.16
C TYR A 257 -3.06 13.51 -19.22
N GLU A 258 -2.78 13.98 -20.42
CA GLU A 258 -1.84 15.08 -20.64
C GLU A 258 -2.57 16.43 -20.52
N THR A 259 -1.85 17.46 -20.12
CA THR A 259 -2.37 18.85 -19.99
C THR A 259 -2.40 19.57 -21.34
#